data_433814f709f4e1b46b4916f2c40db04c
#
_entry.id   433814f709f4e1b46b4916f2c40db04c
#
_cell.length_a   1.000
_cell.length_b   1.000
_cell.length_c   1.000
_cell.angle_alpha   90.00
_cell.angle_beta   90.00
_cell.angle_gamma   90.00
#
_symmetry.space_group_name_H-M   'P 1'
#
loop_
_entity.id
_entity.type
_entity.pdbx_description
1 polymer ?
#
loop_
_entity_poly.entity_id
_entity_poly.type
_entity_poly.pdbx_seq_one_letter_code
_entity_poly.pdbx_strand_id
1 'polypeptide(L)'
;RFDVEKYFFQDTESLLHSDVIKNLRNEIILIKGSRNFEFDTVSERLELKVHETILEINLNALVGNLNYYRSKLKPETKIVCMVKAFAYGAGSYEVAKTLQEHRVDYQAVAVADEGSELRKAGITGSIIIMNPEMTAFKTLFDYKLEPEVYSFHLLDALIKEAEKEGITNFPIHIKL
;
A
#
# COMPACT_ATOMS: atom_id res chain seq x y z
N ARG A 1 23.22 37.31 30.32
CA ARG A 1 22.27 37.47 29.18
C ARG A 1 23.07 37.08 27.94
N PHE A 2 22.78 35.96 27.33
CA PHE A 2 23.38 35.61 26.05
C PHE A 2 22.70 36.46 24.98
N ASP A 3 23.47 37.18 24.21
CA ASP A 3 22.97 37.91 23.04
C ASP A 3 22.82 36.87 21.92
N VAL A 4 21.58 36.44 21.70
CA VAL A 4 21.27 35.40 20.72
C VAL A 4 20.60 36.09 19.52
N GLU A 5 21.14 35.90 18.36
CA GLU A 5 20.58 36.36 17.11
C GLU A 5 19.22 35.68 16.87
N LYS A 6 18.19 36.44 16.47
CA LYS A 6 16.83 35.93 16.32
C LYS A 6 16.27 36.31 14.96
N TYR A 7 15.73 35.32 14.30
CA TYR A 7 15.03 35.47 13.02
C TYR A 7 13.56 35.09 13.18
N PHE A 8 12.67 35.81 12.54
CA PHE A 8 11.22 35.57 12.58
C PHE A 8 10.72 35.38 11.16
N PHE A 9 9.95 34.31 10.95
CA PHE A 9 9.37 33.94 9.66
C PHE A 9 7.86 33.82 9.80
N GLN A 10 7.13 34.13 8.74
CA GLN A 10 5.67 34.05 8.72
C GLN A 10 5.18 32.59 8.72
N ASP A 11 5.89 31.72 8.04
CA ASP A 11 5.60 30.31 7.87
C ASP A 11 6.89 29.50 7.64
N THR A 12 6.75 28.19 7.59
CA THR A 12 7.88 27.26 7.38
C THR A 12 8.47 27.41 5.97
N GLU A 13 7.68 27.74 4.98
CA GLU A 13 8.15 27.92 3.60
C GLU A 13 9.10 29.13 3.49
N SER A 14 8.74 30.23 4.10
CA SER A 14 9.59 31.43 4.20
C SER A 14 10.91 31.14 4.91
N LEU A 15 10.92 30.30 5.95
CA LEU A 15 12.14 29.83 6.60
C LEU A 15 12.99 29.01 5.64
N LEU A 16 12.43 28.03 4.93
CA LEU A 16 13.15 27.14 4.01
C LEU A 16 13.83 27.88 2.86
N HIS A 17 13.27 29.01 2.41
CA HIS A 17 13.86 29.84 1.35
C HIS A 17 14.84 30.89 1.86
N SER A 18 14.97 31.05 3.17
CA SER A 18 15.83 32.06 3.79
C SER A 18 17.31 31.75 3.68
N ASP A 19 18.15 32.78 3.80
CA ASP A 19 19.58 32.63 3.89
C ASP A 19 20.05 32.00 5.21
N VAL A 20 19.20 32.01 6.24
CA VAL A 20 19.48 31.34 7.52
C VAL A 20 19.68 29.84 7.28
N ILE A 21 18.75 29.17 6.60
CA ILE A 21 18.85 27.73 6.27
C ILE A 21 20.03 27.45 5.32
N LYS A 22 20.24 28.31 4.34
CA LYS A 22 21.31 28.12 3.35
C LYS A 22 22.71 28.22 3.92
N ASN A 23 22.88 29.00 5.00
CA ASN A 23 24.18 29.27 5.60
C ASN A 23 24.54 28.37 6.77
N LEU A 24 23.62 27.53 7.24
CA LEU A 24 23.89 26.54 8.30
C LEU A 24 24.96 25.54 7.85
N ARG A 25 26.05 25.42 8.62
CA ARG A 25 27.16 24.49 8.35
C ARG A 25 27.79 24.04 9.67
N ASN A 26 27.98 22.73 9.80
CA ASN A 26 28.65 22.11 10.96
C ASN A 26 28.08 22.52 12.33
N GLU A 27 26.77 22.62 12.43
CA GLU A 27 26.06 23.06 13.63
C GLU A 27 25.14 21.94 14.16
N ILE A 28 24.86 22.01 15.45
CA ILE A 28 23.83 21.17 16.09
C ILE A 28 22.53 21.96 16.07
N ILE A 29 21.52 21.44 15.38
CA ILE A 29 20.26 22.10 15.18
C ILE A 29 19.16 21.38 15.95
N LEU A 30 18.46 22.10 16.84
CA LEU A 30 17.26 21.62 17.51
C LEU A 30 16.02 22.16 16.80
N ILE A 31 15.26 21.24 16.18
CA ILE A 31 13.99 21.58 15.53
C ILE A 31 12.87 21.21 16.50
N LYS A 32 12.05 22.19 16.90
CA LYS A 32 10.95 22.00 17.84
C LYS A 32 9.75 22.87 17.47
N GLY A 33 8.59 22.24 17.29
CA GLY A 33 7.31 22.93 17.02
C GLY A 33 6.12 21.99 17.09
N SER A 34 4.92 22.55 16.93
CA SER A 34 3.71 21.73 16.77
C SER A 34 3.63 21.14 15.35
N ARG A 35 2.85 20.08 15.18
CA ARG A 35 2.64 19.42 13.88
C ARG A 35 2.14 20.37 12.78
N ASN A 36 1.42 21.44 13.16
CA ASN A 36 0.89 22.41 12.21
C ASN A 36 1.97 23.23 11.47
N PHE A 37 3.22 23.21 11.95
CA PHE A 37 4.34 23.89 11.29
C PHE A 37 5.09 23.00 10.28
N GLU A 38 4.73 21.74 10.15
CA GLU A 38 5.33 20.80 9.20
C GLU A 38 6.88 20.81 9.21
N PHE A 39 7.47 20.85 10.41
CA PHE A 39 8.92 20.97 10.59
C PHE A 39 9.71 19.74 10.10
N ASP A 40 9.02 18.67 9.72
CA ASP A 40 9.61 17.53 9.03
C ASP A 40 10.25 17.98 7.70
N THR A 41 9.64 18.94 7.00
CA THR A 41 10.18 19.53 5.77
C THR A 41 11.49 20.28 5.99
N VAL A 42 11.66 20.90 7.17
CA VAL A 42 12.92 21.55 7.57
C VAL A 42 13.99 20.51 7.80
N SER A 43 13.66 19.39 8.47
CA SER A 43 14.59 18.27 8.69
C SER A 43 15.06 17.68 7.36
N GLU A 44 14.13 17.38 6.45
CA GLU A 44 14.43 16.86 5.11
C GLU A 44 15.32 17.82 4.30
N ARG A 45 15.12 19.13 4.43
CA ARG A 45 15.92 20.14 3.73
C ARG A 45 17.35 20.26 4.27
N LEU A 46 17.53 20.04 5.58
CA LEU A 46 18.83 20.10 6.25
C LEU A 46 19.58 18.78 6.20
N GLU A 47 18.89 17.70 5.88
CA GLU A 47 19.48 16.38 5.77
C GLU A 47 20.51 16.35 4.63
N LEU A 48 21.76 16.02 4.97
CA LEU A 48 22.80 15.83 3.98
C LEU A 48 22.56 14.48 3.29
N LYS A 49 21.91 14.49 2.15
CA LYS A 49 21.74 13.27 1.34
C LYS A 49 23.10 12.83 0.78
N VAL A 50 23.85 12.11 1.59
CA VAL A 50 25.17 11.57 1.19
C VAL A 50 24.99 10.35 0.29
N HIS A 51 23.88 9.62 0.46
CA HIS A 51 23.50 8.48 -0.38
C HIS A 51 22.01 8.50 -0.62
N GLU A 52 21.61 8.52 -1.87
CA GLU A 52 20.23 8.30 -2.28
C GLU A 52 20.10 6.83 -2.71
N THR A 53 19.43 6.03 -1.90
CA THR A 53 19.05 4.67 -2.31
C THR A 53 17.73 4.76 -3.05
N ILE A 54 17.76 4.56 -4.37
CA ILE A 54 16.57 4.56 -5.22
C ILE A 54 16.19 3.10 -5.49
N LEU A 55 14.94 2.75 -5.19
CA LEU A 55 14.32 1.52 -5.66
C LEU A 55 13.58 1.82 -6.97
N GLU A 56 14.13 1.36 -8.08
CA GLU A 56 13.51 1.51 -9.40
C GLU A 56 12.73 0.23 -9.77
N ILE A 57 11.44 0.38 -10.03
CA ILE A 57 10.56 -0.74 -10.43
C ILE A 57 10.22 -0.61 -11.92
N ASN A 58 10.66 -1.60 -12.69
CA ASN A 58 10.35 -1.66 -14.12
C ASN A 58 9.10 -2.49 -14.38
N LEU A 59 7.96 -1.84 -14.60
CA LEU A 59 6.67 -2.49 -14.84
C LEU A 59 6.65 -3.28 -16.17
N ASN A 60 7.42 -2.86 -17.18
CA ASN A 60 7.53 -3.62 -18.42
C ASN A 60 8.26 -4.95 -18.21
N ALA A 61 9.29 -4.96 -17.35
CA ALA A 61 9.97 -6.20 -16.97
C ALA A 61 9.02 -7.13 -16.18
N LEU A 62 8.18 -6.58 -15.29
CA LEU A 62 7.14 -7.33 -14.59
C LEU A 62 6.18 -8.00 -15.58
N VAL A 63 5.70 -7.27 -16.58
CA VAL A 63 4.84 -7.79 -17.66
C VAL A 63 5.57 -8.86 -18.47
N GLY A 64 6.84 -8.64 -18.79
CA GLY A 64 7.68 -9.64 -19.45
C GLY A 64 7.74 -10.95 -18.68
N ASN A 65 7.94 -10.89 -17.36
CA ASN A 65 7.92 -12.05 -16.48
C ASN A 65 6.54 -12.73 -16.45
N LEU A 66 5.46 -11.98 -16.32
CA LEU A 66 4.09 -12.52 -16.37
C LEU A 66 3.86 -13.29 -17.67
N ASN A 67 4.22 -12.71 -18.80
CA ASN A 67 4.03 -13.34 -20.12
C ASN A 67 4.92 -14.60 -20.28
N TYR A 68 6.14 -14.56 -19.74
CA TYR A 68 7.00 -15.74 -19.73
C TYR A 68 6.36 -16.90 -18.97
N TYR A 69 5.88 -16.68 -17.74
CA TYR A 69 5.20 -17.72 -16.98
C TYR A 69 3.90 -18.18 -17.69
N ARG A 70 3.11 -17.24 -18.19
CA ARG A 70 1.89 -17.54 -18.94
C ARG A 70 2.16 -18.46 -20.14
N SER A 71 3.28 -18.28 -20.83
CA SER A 71 3.68 -19.12 -21.98
C SER A 71 4.03 -20.56 -21.61
N LYS A 72 4.27 -20.85 -20.33
CA LYS A 72 4.55 -22.20 -19.82
C LYS A 72 3.32 -22.94 -19.29
N LEU A 73 2.19 -22.23 -19.21
CA LEU A 73 0.95 -22.77 -18.65
C LEU A 73 0.02 -23.23 -19.79
N LYS A 74 -0.88 -24.11 -19.45
CA LYS A 74 -1.98 -24.49 -20.34
C LYS A 74 -3.00 -23.34 -20.41
N PRO A 75 -3.76 -23.20 -21.51
CA PRO A 75 -4.71 -22.10 -21.68
C PRO A 75 -5.77 -21.97 -20.59
N GLU A 76 -6.15 -23.09 -19.98
CA GLU A 76 -7.15 -23.17 -18.89
C GLU A 76 -6.59 -22.84 -17.51
N THR A 77 -5.26 -22.73 -17.35
CA THR A 77 -4.60 -22.47 -16.08
C THR A 77 -4.77 -21.00 -15.69
N LYS A 78 -5.36 -20.77 -14.54
CA LYS A 78 -5.52 -19.42 -13.98
C LYS A 78 -4.28 -18.96 -13.22
N ILE A 79 -4.00 -17.68 -13.26
CA ILE A 79 -2.84 -17.07 -12.61
C ILE A 79 -3.33 -16.18 -11.45
N VAL A 80 -2.76 -16.43 -10.28
CA VAL A 80 -2.92 -15.58 -9.10
C VAL A 80 -1.62 -14.80 -8.89
N CYS A 81 -1.69 -13.48 -8.87
CA CYS A 81 -0.55 -12.61 -8.60
C CYS A 81 -0.62 -12.02 -7.19
N MET A 82 0.43 -12.24 -6.40
CA MET A 82 0.52 -11.71 -5.04
C MET A 82 0.94 -10.25 -5.06
N VAL A 83 0.13 -9.37 -4.44
CA VAL A 83 0.39 -7.92 -4.33
C VAL A 83 0.32 -7.40 -2.88
N LYS A 84 0.43 -8.32 -1.90
CA LYS A 84 0.47 -7.98 -0.47
C LYS A 84 1.67 -7.13 -0.11
N ALA A 85 1.64 -6.52 1.09
CA ALA A 85 2.73 -5.74 1.65
C ALA A 85 3.24 -4.67 0.67
N PHE A 86 2.32 -3.86 0.15
CA PHE A 86 2.63 -2.81 -0.82
C PHE A 86 3.29 -3.36 -2.11
N ALA A 87 2.83 -4.53 -2.60
CA ALA A 87 3.47 -5.31 -3.66
C ALA A 87 4.97 -5.56 -3.38
N TYR A 88 5.25 -5.99 -2.13
CA TYR A 88 6.61 -6.18 -1.62
C TYR A 88 7.49 -4.92 -1.69
N GLY A 89 6.88 -3.75 -1.48
CA GLY A 89 7.54 -2.46 -1.54
C GLY A 89 7.63 -1.84 -2.95
N ALA A 90 7.06 -2.51 -3.96
CA ALA A 90 7.10 -2.03 -5.35
C ALA A 90 5.98 -1.03 -5.71
N GLY A 91 5.07 -0.73 -4.79
CA GLY A 91 3.88 0.09 -5.05
C GLY A 91 2.65 -0.76 -5.38
N SER A 92 1.68 -0.83 -4.45
CA SER A 92 0.52 -1.73 -4.59
C SER A 92 -0.34 -1.38 -5.79
N TYR A 93 -0.63 -0.10 -5.98
CA TYR A 93 -1.54 0.37 -7.01
C TYR A 93 -0.97 0.18 -8.42
N GLU A 94 0.25 0.64 -8.65
CA GLU A 94 0.91 0.58 -9.96
C GLU A 94 1.07 -0.86 -10.43
N VAL A 95 1.51 -1.74 -9.52
CA VAL A 95 1.65 -3.18 -9.81
C VAL A 95 0.28 -3.82 -10.04
N ALA A 96 -0.69 -3.58 -9.16
CA ALA A 96 -2.03 -4.17 -9.28
C ALA A 96 -2.75 -3.71 -10.54
N LYS A 97 -2.63 -2.42 -10.90
CA LYS A 97 -3.19 -1.86 -12.12
C LYS A 97 -2.56 -2.48 -13.36
N THR A 98 -1.24 -2.58 -13.40
CA THR A 98 -0.51 -3.22 -14.50
C THR A 98 -0.97 -4.68 -14.68
N LEU A 99 -1.07 -5.44 -13.59
CA LEU A 99 -1.53 -6.83 -13.62
C LEU A 99 -2.98 -6.93 -14.13
N GLN A 100 -3.87 -6.03 -13.69
CA GLN A 100 -5.25 -5.98 -14.17
C GLN A 100 -5.35 -5.67 -15.67
N GLU A 101 -4.59 -4.69 -16.16
CA GLU A 101 -4.51 -4.33 -17.57
C GLU A 101 -4.02 -5.50 -18.43
N HIS A 102 -3.14 -6.33 -17.86
CA HIS A 102 -2.64 -7.56 -18.49
C HIS A 102 -3.48 -8.81 -18.17
N ARG A 103 -4.70 -8.62 -17.65
CA ARG A 103 -5.74 -9.66 -17.50
C ARG A 103 -5.25 -10.87 -16.70
N VAL A 104 -4.64 -10.64 -15.54
CA VAL A 104 -4.46 -11.72 -14.58
C VAL A 104 -5.83 -12.15 -14.02
N ASP A 105 -5.99 -13.44 -13.73
CA ASP A 105 -7.27 -13.96 -13.26
C ASP A 105 -7.58 -13.48 -11.84
N TYR A 106 -6.58 -13.47 -10.97
CA TYR A 106 -6.71 -13.05 -9.57
C TYR A 106 -5.50 -12.27 -9.12
N GLN A 107 -5.76 -11.31 -8.24
CA GLN A 107 -4.73 -10.73 -7.40
C GLN A 107 -4.94 -11.21 -5.96
N ALA A 108 -3.89 -11.32 -5.16
CA ALA A 108 -4.01 -11.76 -3.78
C ALA A 108 -3.25 -10.83 -2.84
N VAL A 109 -3.88 -10.51 -1.72
CA VAL A 109 -3.32 -9.69 -0.63
C VAL A 109 -3.42 -10.44 0.70
N ALA A 110 -2.73 -9.96 1.73
CA ALA A 110 -2.72 -10.65 3.02
C ALA A 110 -4.03 -10.44 3.78
N VAL A 111 -4.51 -9.21 3.90
CA VAL A 111 -5.62 -8.80 4.76
C VAL A 111 -6.65 -7.95 4.01
N ALA A 112 -7.85 -7.83 4.59
CA ALA A 112 -8.96 -7.12 3.97
C ALA A 112 -8.68 -5.62 3.73
N ASP A 113 -7.89 -4.99 4.58
CA ASP A 113 -7.56 -3.57 4.45
C ASP A 113 -6.78 -3.31 3.16
N GLU A 114 -5.77 -4.12 2.84
CA GLU A 114 -5.02 -4.02 1.58
C GLU A 114 -5.95 -4.18 0.37
N GLY A 115 -6.89 -5.15 0.43
CA GLY A 115 -7.87 -5.36 -0.62
C GLY A 115 -8.82 -4.17 -0.79
N SER A 116 -9.29 -3.58 0.31
CA SER A 116 -10.17 -2.41 0.28
C SER A 116 -9.46 -1.17 -0.28
N GLU A 117 -8.18 -0.99 0.02
CA GLU A 117 -7.36 0.09 -0.55
C GLU A 117 -7.22 -0.06 -2.08
N LEU A 118 -6.94 -1.27 -2.57
CA LEU A 118 -6.91 -1.54 -4.01
C LEU A 118 -8.27 -1.25 -4.68
N ARG A 119 -9.38 -1.64 -4.04
CA ARG A 119 -10.72 -1.31 -4.55
C ARG A 119 -10.98 0.20 -4.63
N LYS A 120 -10.63 0.94 -3.57
CA LYS A 120 -10.73 2.41 -3.54
C LYS A 120 -9.86 3.07 -4.61
N ALA A 121 -8.72 2.47 -4.91
CA ALA A 121 -7.83 2.90 -5.99
C ALA A 121 -8.32 2.53 -7.40
N GLY A 122 -9.43 1.79 -7.54
CA GLY A 122 -10.05 1.46 -8.84
C GLY A 122 -9.69 0.09 -9.41
N ILE A 123 -9.12 -0.81 -8.60
CA ILE A 123 -8.92 -2.21 -9.03
C ILE A 123 -10.26 -2.94 -8.98
N THR A 124 -10.70 -3.50 -10.10
CA THR A 124 -12.01 -4.16 -10.29
C THR A 124 -11.91 -5.67 -10.43
N GLY A 125 -10.74 -6.21 -10.77
CA GLY A 125 -10.50 -7.66 -10.89
C GLY A 125 -10.70 -8.42 -9.58
N SER A 126 -10.76 -9.74 -9.61
CA SER A 126 -10.89 -10.58 -8.41
C SER A 126 -9.71 -10.42 -7.47
N ILE A 127 -9.98 -10.19 -6.18
CA ILE A 127 -8.97 -10.04 -5.13
C ILE A 127 -9.20 -11.09 -4.04
N ILE A 128 -8.20 -11.94 -3.84
CA ILE A 128 -8.19 -12.97 -2.80
C ILE A 128 -7.57 -12.40 -1.52
N ILE A 129 -8.22 -12.67 -0.38
CA ILE A 129 -7.69 -12.34 0.95
C ILE A 129 -7.16 -13.60 1.59
N MET A 130 -5.84 -13.66 1.76
CA MET A 130 -5.12 -14.86 2.24
C MET A 130 -5.37 -15.15 3.73
N ASN A 131 -5.50 -14.09 4.55
CA ASN A 131 -5.74 -14.20 6.00
C ASN A 131 -6.97 -13.37 6.38
N PRO A 132 -8.19 -13.83 6.05
CA PRO A 132 -9.40 -13.12 6.42
C PRO A 132 -9.61 -13.19 7.93
N GLU A 133 -9.78 -12.03 8.56
CA GLU A 133 -10.14 -11.91 9.97
C GLU A 133 -11.67 -11.84 10.10
N MET A 134 -12.21 -12.44 11.17
CA MET A 134 -13.68 -12.45 11.39
C MET A 134 -14.25 -11.05 11.58
N THR A 135 -13.43 -10.13 12.13
CA THR A 135 -13.81 -8.72 12.32
C THR A 135 -13.90 -7.94 11.01
N ALA A 136 -13.34 -8.48 9.93
CA ALA A 136 -13.30 -7.84 8.61
C ALA A 136 -14.37 -8.36 7.63
N PHE A 137 -15.27 -9.27 8.02
CA PHE A 137 -16.25 -9.86 7.10
C PHE A 137 -17.10 -8.82 6.39
N LYS A 138 -17.55 -7.79 7.11
CA LYS A 138 -18.29 -6.69 6.47
C LYS A 138 -17.47 -6.02 5.36
N THR A 139 -16.19 -5.80 5.58
CA THR A 139 -15.27 -5.25 4.57
C THR A 139 -15.14 -6.18 3.36
N LEU A 140 -15.08 -7.51 3.59
CA LEU A 140 -15.05 -8.48 2.49
C LEU A 140 -16.29 -8.35 1.60
N PHE A 141 -17.46 -8.24 2.22
CA PHE A 141 -18.73 -8.14 1.50
C PHE A 141 -18.85 -6.79 0.76
N ASP A 142 -18.62 -5.68 1.46
CA ASP A 142 -18.76 -4.32 0.92
C ASP A 142 -17.84 -4.10 -0.30
N TYR A 143 -16.62 -4.65 -0.25
CA TYR A 143 -15.61 -4.49 -1.31
C TYR A 143 -15.50 -5.70 -2.26
N LYS A 144 -16.37 -6.71 -2.10
CA LYS A 144 -16.35 -7.94 -2.94
C LYS A 144 -14.97 -8.57 -2.98
N LEU A 145 -14.39 -8.82 -1.80
CA LEU A 145 -13.09 -9.46 -1.63
C LEU A 145 -13.29 -10.95 -1.32
N GLU A 146 -12.57 -11.82 -1.99
CA GLU A 146 -12.77 -13.25 -1.95
C GLU A 146 -11.88 -13.90 -0.87
N PRO A 147 -12.41 -14.33 0.29
CA PRO A 147 -11.60 -14.87 1.38
C PRO A 147 -11.08 -16.27 1.10
N GLU A 148 -9.85 -16.55 1.52
CA GLU A 148 -9.29 -17.89 1.61
C GLU A 148 -9.74 -18.54 2.93
N VAL A 149 -10.57 -19.58 2.85
CA VAL A 149 -11.12 -20.29 4.01
C VAL A 149 -10.27 -21.53 4.29
N TYR A 150 -9.64 -21.54 5.46
CA TYR A 150 -8.69 -22.56 5.89
C TYR A 150 -9.16 -23.39 7.10
N SER A 151 -10.36 -23.13 7.63
CA SER A 151 -10.93 -23.90 8.73
C SER A 151 -12.47 -23.87 8.71
N PHE A 152 -13.10 -24.91 9.28
CA PHE A 152 -14.54 -24.92 9.46
C PHE A 152 -15.03 -23.81 10.38
N HIS A 153 -14.25 -23.44 11.40
CA HIS A 153 -14.60 -22.33 12.29
C HIS A 153 -14.74 -20.99 11.54
N LEU A 154 -13.80 -20.72 10.65
CA LEU A 154 -13.86 -19.53 9.79
C LEU A 154 -15.04 -19.59 8.81
N LEU A 155 -15.29 -20.77 8.23
CA LEU A 155 -16.42 -20.99 7.32
C LEU A 155 -17.75 -20.74 8.02
N ASP A 156 -17.97 -21.35 9.19
CA ASP A 156 -19.22 -21.21 9.96
C ASP A 156 -19.46 -19.76 10.38
N ALA A 157 -18.40 -19.05 10.77
CA ALA A 157 -18.48 -17.64 11.11
C ALA A 157 -18.82 -16.77 9.89
N LEU A 158 -18.22 -17.06 8.73
CA LEU A 158 -18.50 -16.35 7.48
C LEU A 158 -19.94 -16.58 7.00
N ILE A 159 -20.43 -17.82 7.08
CA ILE A 159 -21.83 -18.17 6.73
C ILE A 159 -22.80 -17.39 7.61
N LYS A 160 -22.60 -17.39 8.92
CA LYS A 160 -23.48 -16.66 9.86
C LYS A 160 -23.54 -15.16 9.57
N GLU A 161 -22.39 -14.56 9.25
CA GLU A 161 -22.38 -13.13 8.93
C GLU A 161 -23.01 -12.86 7.56
N ALA A 162 -22.79 -13.75 6.56
CA ALA A 162 -23.43 -13.64 5.25
C ALA A 162 -24.98 -13.77 5.35
N GLU A 163 -25.48 -14.71 6.15
CA GLU A 163 -26.93 -14.87 6.42
C GLU A 163 -27.53 -13.62 7.07
N LYS A 164 -26.83 -13.05 8.05
CA LYS A 164 -27.24 -11.82 8.75
C LYS A 164 -27.34 -10.62 7.80
N GLU A 165 -26.37 -10.51 6.87
CA GLU A 165 -26.35 -9.44 5.86
C GLU A 165 -27.21 -9.76 4.62
N GLY A 166 -27.86 -10.94 4.56
CA GLY A 166 -28.69 -11.37 3.43
C GLY A 166 -27.90 -11.66 2.15
N ILE A 167 -26.64 -12.02 2.30
CA ILE A 167 -25.73 -12.28 1.18
C ILE A 167 -25.79 -13.74 0.76
N THR A 168 -25.95 -13.99 -0.54
CA THR A 168 -25.96 -15.32 -1.13
C THR A 168 -24.92 -15.42 -2.25
N ASN A 169 -24.40 -16.64 -2.50
CA ASN A 169 -23.45 -16.92 -3.57
C ASN A 169 -22.15 -16.11 -3.51
N PHE A 170 -21.68 -15.86 -2.29
CA PHE A 170 -20.42 -15.14 -2.10
C PHE A 170 -19.23 -16.05 -2.45
N PRO A 171 -18.29 -15.61 -3.32
CA PRO A 171 -17.16 -16.43 -3.72
C PRO A 171 -16.16 -16.59 -2.59
N ILE A 172 -15.69 -17.81 -2.39
CA ILE A 172 -14.64 -18.17 -1.42
C ILE A 172 -13.59 -19.06 -2.07
N HIS A 173 -12.41 -19.10 -1.50
CA HIS A 173 -11.35 -20.03 -1.85
C HIS A 173 -11.08 -20.99 -0.69
N ILE A 174 -11.10 -22.29 -0.93
CA ILE A 174 -10.85 -23.28 0.11
C ILE A 174 -9.38 -23.66 0.08
N LYS A 175 -8.72 -23.52 1.22
CA LYS A 175 -7.33 -23.95 1.43
C LYS A 175 -7.32 -25.32 2.10
N LEU A 176 -6.69 -26.27 1.43
CA LEU A 176 -6.50 -27.64 1.89
C LEU A 176 -5.13 -27.84 2.49
#